data_1c1e8da5f79657417ccd38ba970d5e5c
#
_entry.id   1c1e8da5f79657417ccd38ba970d5e5c
#
_cell.length_a   1.000
_cell.length_b   1.000
_cell.length_c   1.000
_cell.angle_alpha   90.00
_cell.angle_beta   90.00
_cell.angle_gamma   90.00
#
_symmetry.space_group_name_H-M   'P 1'
#
loop_
_entity.id
_entity.type
_entity.pdbx_description
1 polymer ?
#
loop_
_entity_poly.entity_id
_entity_poly.type
_entity_poly.pdbx_seq_one_letter_code
_entity_poly.pdbx_strand_id
1 'polypeptide(L)'
;MKAKMVIHISKVNGNVTDGRTLDECCRFLPNGDYVATIEAKADWEKRQPRTLSQNALCWVWFADIANFFNKTYGDDSWNKDNVHDLFCEMFRSPVVLPNGQVIDKWVETSKLNKRQMTDFMNKVQSYMATEHGATVPLPDDERYNDFHDLYSTM
;
A
#
# COMPACT_ATOMS: atom_id res chain seq x y z
N MET A 1 26.30 11.79 -2.80
CA MET A 1 24.86 11.79 -2.51
C MET A 1 24.09 11.96 -3.81
N LYS A 2 23.15 11.07 -4.09
CA LYS A 2 22.32 11.19 -5.28
C LYS A 2 21.23 12.23 -5.01
N ALA A 3 21.22 13.31 -5.80
CA ALA A 3 20.10 14.23 -5.79
C ALA A 3 18.96 13.59 -6.59
N LYS A 4 17.82 13.39 -5.95
CA LYS A 4 16.61 12.88 -6.60
C LYS A 4 15.41 13.70 -6.15
N MET A 5 14.60 14.09 -7.11
CA MET A 5 13.41 14.85 -6.85
C MET A 5 12.24 14.26 -7.63
N VAL A 6 11.08 14.18 -6.98
CA VAL A 6 9.84 13.73 -7.62
C VAL A 6 8.88 14.91 -7.65
N ILE A 7 8.34 15.21 -8.81
CA ILE A 7 7.40 16.28 -9.03
C ILE A 7 6.16 15.68 -9.69
N HIS A 8 4.99 15.98 -9.15
CA HIS A 8 3.71 15.59 -9.73
C HIS A 8 3.19 16.73 -10.61
N ILE A 9 2.85 16.38 -11.85
CA ILE A 9 2.37 17.33 -12.86
C ILE A 9 1.04 16.83 -13.40
N SER A 10 0.07 17.74 -13.52
CA SER A 10 -1.23 17.44 -14.12
C SER A 10 -1.40 18.21 -15.41
N LYS A 11 -1.88 17.52 -16.46
CA LYS A 11 -2.21 18.14 -17.75
C LYS A 11 -3.67 17.87 -18.06
N VAL A 12 -4.42 18.95 -18.32
CA VAL A 12 -5.85 18.89 -18.63
C VAL A 12 -6.12 19.79 -19.83
N ASN A 13 -6.85 19.25 -20.82
CA ASN A 13 -7.19 19.98 -22.05
C ASN A 13 -5.98 20.61 -22.75
N GLY A 14 -4.85 19.90 -22.76
CA GLY A 14 -3.62 20.35 -23.40
C GLY A 14 -2.76 21.31 -22.58
N ASN A 15 -3.20 21.69 -21.38
CA ASN A 15 -2.48 22.63 -20.52
C ASN A 15 -2.01 21.99 -19.22
N VAL A 16 -0.83 22.36 -18.75
CA VAL A 16 -0.34 21.97 -17.43
C VAL A 16 -1.10 22.80 -16.39
N THR A 17 -1.87 22.12 -15.54
CA THR A 17 -2.74 22.78 -14.53
C THR A 17 -2.16 22.69 -13.13
N ASP A 18 -1.27 21.73 -12.89
CA ASP A 18 -0.63 21.52 -11.60
C ASP A 18 0.84 21.18 -11.85
N GLY A 19 1.68 22.16 -11.65
CA GLY A 19 3.11 22.04 -11.86
C GLY A 19 3.79 23.36 -11.54
N ARG A 20 4.94 23.26 -10.90
CA ARG A 20 5.77 24.42 -10.63
C ARG A 20 6.71 24.66 -11.81
N THR A 21 7.24 25.88 -11.94
CA THR A 21 8.29 26.15 -12.93
C THR A 21 9.51 25.29 -12.63
N LEU A 22 10.28 24.97 -13.66
CA LEU A 22 11.49 24.18 -13.51
C LEU A 22 12.47 24.80 -12.52
N ASP A 23 12.61 26.13 -12.55
CA ASP A 23 13.47 26.86 -11.65
C ASP A 23 13.06 26.69 -10.18
N GLU A 24 11.76 26.81 -9.89
CA GLU A 24 11.23 26.60 -8.53
C GLU A 24 11.49 25.17 -8.06
N CYS A 25 11.29 24.18 -8.93
CA CYS A 25 11.50 22.78 -8.61
C CYS A 25 12.96 22.47 -8.31
N CYS A 26 13.88 23.12 -9.00
CA CYS A 26 15.32 22.88 -8.88
C CYS A 26 16.01 23.75 -7.82
N ARG A 27 15.27 24.60 -7.12
CA ARG A 27 15.84 25.57 -6.16
C ARG A 27 16.80 24.96 -5.15
N PHE A 28 16.51 23.77 -4.66
CA PHE A 28 17.28 23.13 -3.59
C PHE A 28 18.33 22.14 -4.12
N LEU A 29 18.44 21.96 -5.43
CA LEU A 29 19.46 21.11 -6.01
C LEU A 29 20.82 21.82 -6.00
N PRO A 30 21.90 21.09 -5.69
CA PRO A 30 23.24 21.63 -5.83
C PRO A 30 23.55 22.05 -7.27
N ASN A 31 24.48 22.96 -7.47
CA ASN A 31 24.94 23.31 -8.82
C ASN A 31 25.47 22.07 -9.53
N GLY A 32 25.11 21.91 -10.80
CA GLY A 32 25.50 20.75 -11.60
C GLY A 32 24.60 20.56 -12.79
N ASP A 33 24.88 19.53 -13.54
CA ASP A 33 24.08 19.14 -14.70
C ASP A 33 23.13 17.98 -14.31
N TYR A 34 21.89 18.08 -14.74
CA TYR A 34 20.84 17.12 -14.37
C TYR A 34 20.06 16.68 -15.60
N VAL A 35 19.52 15.46 -15.52
CA VAL A 35 18.59 14.92 -16.50
C VAL A 35 17.22 14.79 -15.85
N ALA A 36 16.20 15.34 -16.52
CA ALA A 36 14.81 15.21 -16.10
C ALA A 36 14.07 14.29 -17.05
N THR A 37 13.29 13.35 -16.51
CA THR A 37 12.44 12.45 -17.27
C THR A 37 11.00 12.59 -16.81
N ILE A 38 10.07 12.41 -17.74
CA ILE A 38 8.63 12.49 -17.44
C ILE A 38 8.01 11.14 -17.82
N GLU A 39 7.22 10.60 -16.89
CA GLU A 39 6.48 9.36 -17.12
C GLU A 39 5.06 9.49 -16.60
N ALA A 40 4.17 8.59 -17.03
CA ALA A 40 2.82 8.54 -16.49
C ALA A 40 2.85 8.20 -15.01
N LYS A 41 2.07 8.92 -14.20
CA LYS A 41 2.00 8.72 -12.75
C LYS A 41 1.64 7.28 -12.39
N ALA A 42 0.73 6.66 -13.15
CA ALA A 42 0.34 5.28 -12.92
C ALA A 42 1.53 4.30 -13.05
N ASP A 43 2.42 4.53 -14.02
CA ASP A 43 3.61 3.70 -14.20
C ASP A 43 4.62 3.91 -13.07
N TRP A 44 4.78 5.16 -12.64
CA TRP A 44 5.65 5.49 -11.50
C TRP A 44 5.15 4.82 -10.21
N GLU A 45 3.85 4.89 -9.93
CA GLU A 45 3.24 4.29 -8.74
C GLU A 45 3.45 2.77 -8.68
N LYS A 46 3.42 2.09 -9.83
CA LYS A 46 3.64 0.64 -9.90
C LYS A 46 5.03 0.21 -9.42
N ARG A 47 6.01 1.10 -9.53
CA ARG A 47 7.39 0.81 -9.12
C ARG A 47 7.70 1.18 -7.68
N GLN A 48 6.76 1.86 -6.99
CA GLN A 48 7.00 2.27 -5.61
C GLN A 48 6.85 1.08 -4.66
N PRO A 49 7.84 0.83 -3.79
CA PRO A 49 7.68 -0.18 -2.76
C PRO A 49 6.65 0.29 -1.73
N ARG A 50 6.00 -0.68 -1.06
CA ARG A 50 5.17 -0.33 0.08
C ARG A 50 6.03 0.26 1.20
N THR A 51 5.42 1.09 2.06
CA THR A 51 6.13 1.71 3.18
C THR A 51 6.27 0.73 4.35
N LEU A 52 7.28 0.93 5.21
CA LEU A 52 7.43 0.16 6.45
C LEU A 52 6.24 0.38 7.39
N SER A 53 5.75 1.62 7.47
CA SER A 53 4.57 1.94 8.29
C SER A 53 3.31 1.24 7.80
N GLN A 54 3.14 1.13 6.49
CA GLN A 54 2.04 0.38 5.88
C GLN A 54 2.13 -1.11 6.25
N ASN A 55 3.31 -1.69 6.17
CA ASN A 55 3.55 -3.08 6.56
C ASN A 55 3.31 -3.29 8.05
N ALA A 56 3.80 -2.39 8.89
CA ALA A 56 3.59 -2.45 10.34
C ALA A 56 2.10 -2.38 10.70
N LEU A 57 1.35 -1.46 10.08
CA LEU A 57 -0.10 -1.34 10.29
C LEU A 57 -0.84 -2.62 9.90
N CYS A 58 -0.46 -3.22 8.79
CA CYS A 58 -1.05 -4.48 8.31
C CYS A 58 -0.90 -5.59 9.36
N TRP A 59 0.27 -5.73 9.95
CA TRP A 59 0.50 -6.74 11.00
C TRP A 59 -0.22 -6.41 12.31
N VAL A 60 -0.38 -5.15 12.66
CA VAL A 60 -1.23 -4.72 13.79
C VAL A 60 -2.69 -5.13 13.53
N TRP A 61 -3.19 -4.91 12.33
CA TRP A 61 -4.53 -5.34 11.95
C TRP A 61 -4.70 -6.85 12.11
N PHE A 62 -3.75 -7.64 11.64
CA PHE A 62 -3.82 -9.10 11.74
C PHE A 62 -3.84 -9.56 13.19
N ALA A 63 -3.03 -8.95 14.06
CA ALA A 63 -3.05 -9.25 15.49
C ALA A 63 -4.39 -8.89 16.14
N ASP A 64 -4.94 -7.73 15.81
CA ASP A 64 -6.24 -7.27 16.34
C ASP A 64 -7.39 -8.13 15.84
N ILE A 65 -7.36 -8.52 14.57
CA ILE A 65 -8.35 -9.41 13.98
C ILE A 65 -8.29 -10.80 14.62
N ALA A 66 -7.08 -11.31 14.87
CA ALA A 66 -6.91 -12.59 15.57
C ALA A 66 -7.54 -12.54 16.96
N ASN A 67 -7.28 -11.48 17.71
CA ASN A 67 -7.88 -11.28 19.03
C ASN A 67 -9.41 -11.15 18.95
N PHE A 68 -9.91 -10.45 17.93
CA PHE A 68 -11.34 -10.34 17.68
C PHE A 68 -11.98 -11.70 17.42
N PHE A 69 -11.38 -12.53 16.57
CA PHE A 69 -11.89 -13.87 16.27
C PHE A 69 -11.90 -14.74 17.52
N ASN A 70 -10.81 -14.76 18.27
CA ASN A 70 -10.70 -15.58 19.49
C ASN A 70 -11.77 -15.17 20.51
N LYS A 71 -11.92 -13.88 20.72
CA LYS A 71 -12.87 -13.34 21.70
C LYS A 71 -14.31 -13.53 21.27
N THR A 72 -14.62 -13.22 19.98
CA THR A 72 -15.98 -13.24 19.46
C THR A 72 -16.51 -14.65 19.28
N TYR A 73 -15.68 -15.58 18.81
CA TYR A 73 -16.08 -16.94 18.49
C TYR A 73 -15.63 -17.98 19.51
N GLY A 74 -15.06 -17.55 20.63
CA GLY A 74 -14.66 -18.46 21.71
C GLY A 74 -13.54 -19.42 21.34
N ASP A 75 -12.63 -18.98 20.48
CA ASP A 75 -11.47 -19.75 20.00
C ASP A 75 -10.20 -19.16 20.63
N ASP A 76 -9.10 -19.88 20.60
CA ASP A 76 -7.77 -19.43 21.02
C ASP A 76 -6.68 -19.75 19.99
N SER A 77 -7.09 -20.26 18.83
CA SER A 77 -6.16 -20.73 17.78
C SER A 77 -5.71 -19.65 16.81
N TRP A 78 -6.39 -18.49 16.77
CA TRP A 78 -6.05 -17.42 15.84
C TRP A 78 -4.87 -16.60 16.33
N ASN A 79 -3.95 -16.32 15.41
CA ASN A 79 -2.82 -15.42 15.62
C ASN A 79 -2.60 -14.59 14.35
N LYS A 80 -1.68 -13.59 14.41
CA LYS A 80 -1.43 -12.71 13.28
C LYS A 80 -0.99 -13.46 12.01
N ASP A 81 -0.26 -14.56 12.15
CA ASP A 81 0.26 -15.31 11.00
C ASP A 81 -0.84 -16.05 10.27
N ASN A 82 -1.73 -16.75 10.98
CA ASN A 82 -2.83 -17.43 10.32
C ASN A 82 -3.93 -16.49 9.82
N VAL A 83 -4.09 -15.33 10.41
CA VAL A 83 -4.97 -14.28 9.86
C VAL A 83 -4.38 -13.74 8.56
N HIS A 84 -3.06 -13.50 8.52
CA HIS A 84 -2.38 -13.13 7.28
C HIS A 84 -2.64 -14.16 6.17
N ASP A 85 -2.44 -15.45 6.48
CA ASP A 85 -2.64 -16.52 5.52
C ASP A 85 -4.09 -16.62 5.06
N LEU A 86 -5.05 -16.41 5.96
CA LEU A 86 -6.48 -16.37 5.64
C LEU A 86 -6.78 -15.35 4.56
N PHE A 87 -6.32 -14.12 4.72
CA PHE A 87 -6.60 -13.05 3.75
C PHE A 87 -5.82 -13.22 2.46
N CYS A 88 -4.60 -13.72 2.51
CA CYS A 88 -3.85 -14.05 1.30
C CYS A 88 -4.54 -15.12 0.47
N GLU A 89 -5.13 -16.10 1.10
CA GLU A 89 -5.93 -17.15 0.45
C GLU A 89 -7.28 -16.60 -0.06
N MET A 90 -7.96 -15.81 0.77
CA MET A 90 -9.28 -15.26 0.46
C MET A 90 -9.24 -14.34 -0.78
N PHE A 91 -8.20 -13.54 -0.92
CA PHE A 91 -8.08 -12.56 -1.99
C PHE A 91 -7.19 -13.04 -3.14
N ARG A 92 -7.23 -14.33 -3.45
CA ARG A 92 -6.54 -14.89 -4.60
C ARG A 92 -6.79 -14.08 -5.85
N SER A 93 -5.77 -13.98 -6.70
CA SER A 93 -5.85 -13.25 -7.96
C SER A 93 -5.56 -14.17 -9.14
N PRO A 94 -6.22 -13.97 -10.29
CA PRO A 94 -5.94 -14.76 -11.48
C PRO A 94 -4.54 -14.45 -12.01
N VAL A 95 -3.83 -15.51 -12.42
CA VAL A 95 -2.53 -15.44 -13.08
C VAL A 95 -2.62 -16.21 -14.39
N VAL A 96 -2.18 -15.61 -15.48
CA VAL A 96 -2.14 -16.25 -16.80
C VAL A 96 -0.80 -16.96 -16.96
N LEU A 97 -0.84 -18.27 -17.16
CA LEU A 97 0.34 -19.08 -17.41
C LEU A 97 0.83 -18.91 -18.87
N PRO A 98 2.09 -19.28 -19.16
CA PRO A 98 2.64 -19.16 -20.52
C PRO A 98 1.84 -19.89 -21.60
N ASN A 99 1.09 -20.94 -21.24
CA ASN A 99 0.23 -21.68 -22.16
C ASN A 99 -1.17 -21.07 -22.34
N GLY A 100 -1.42 -19.88 -21.72
CA GLY A 100 -2.72 -19.22 -21.76
C GLY A 100 -3.72 -19.68 -20.72
N GLN A 101 -3.39 -20.69 -19.93
CA GLN A 101 -4.24 -21.17 -18.84
C GLN A 101 -4.27 -20.14 -17.71
N VAL A 102 -5.44 -19.96 -17.09
CA VAL A 102 -5.63 -19.03 -15.96
C VAL A 102 -5.78 -19.85 -14.67
N ILE A 103 -4.98 -19.53 -13.66
CA ILE A 103 -5.09 -20.10 -12.32
C ILE A 103 -5.24 -18.97 -11.30
N ASP A 104 -5.91 -19.26 -10.19
CA ASP A 104 -5.96 -18.34 -9.06
C ASP A 104 -4.77 -18.60 -8.14
N LYS A 105 -4.03 -17.55 -7.82
CA LYS A 105 -2.88 -17.60 -6.94
C LYS A 105 -3.14 -16.74 -5.71
N TRP A 106 -2.77 -17.22 -4.55
CA TRP A 106 -2.89 -16.44 -3.32
C TRP A 106 -1.95 -15.24 -3.33
N VAL A 107 -2.30 -14.24 -2.52
CA VAL A 107 -1.55 -12.99 -2.46
C VAL A 107 -0.20 -13.21 -1.77
N GLU A 108 0.86 -12.74 -2.41
CA GLU A 108 2.19 -12.69 -1.81
C GLU A 108 2.46 -11.25 -1.34
N THR A 109 2.16 -10.96 -0.06
CA THR A 109 2.24 -9.59 0.46
C THR A 109 3.63 -9.00 0.37
N SER A 110 4.67 -9.82 0.43
CA SER A 110 6.06 -9.37 0.28
C SER A 110 6.38 -8.77 -1.10
N LYS A 111 5.56 -9.08 -2.11
CA LYS A 111 5.73 -8.60 -3.49
C LYS A 111 4.85 -7.42 -3.85
N LEU A 112 3.98 -6.99 -2.94
CA LEU A 112 3.07 -5.88 -3.21
C LEU A 112 3.79 -4.53 -3.12
N ASN A 113 3.52 -3.66 -4.09
CA ASN A 113 3.92 -2.27 -4.00
C ASN A 113 2.96 -1.48 -3.10
N LYS A 114 3.21 -0.19 -2.91
CA LYS A 114 2.41 0.68 -2.03
C LYS A 114 0.92 0.66 -2.40
N ARG A 115 0.60 0.81 -3.68
CA ARG A 115 -0.79 0.85 -4.16
C ARG A 115 -1.48 -0.50 -3.99
N GLN A 116 -0.80 -1.57 -4.38
CA GLN A 116 -1.33 -2.93 -4.23
C GLN A 116 -1.55 -3.29 -2.76
N MET A 117 -0.64 -2.86 -1.88
CA MET A 117 -0.79 -3.07 -0.44
C MET A 117 -1.99 -2.29 0.12
N THR A 118 -2.20 -1.05 -0.32
CA THR A 118 -3.37 -0.25 0.04
C THR A 118 -4.66 -0.95 -0.41
N ASP A 119 -4.70 -1.45 -1.63
CA ASP A 119 -5.86 -2.19 -2.15
C ASP A 119 -6.13 -3.46 -1.35
N PHE A 120 -5.09 -4.20 -1.00
CA PHE A 120 -5.19 -5.40 -0.16
C PHE A 120 -5.75 -5.05 1.22
N MET A 121 -5.22 -4.02 1.88
CA MET A 121 -5.68 -3.57 3.18
C MET A 121 -7.13 -3.08 3.15
N ASN A 122 -7.52 -2.38 2.09
CA ASN A 122 -8.91 -1.96 1.91
C ASN A 122 -9.86 -3.15 1.78
N LYS A 123 -9.45 -4.21 1.11
CA LYS A 123 -10.24 -5.45 1.01
C LYS A 123 -10.39 -6.13 2.37
N VAL A 124 -9.33 -6.17 3.17
CA VAL A 124 -9.36 -6.69 4.55
C VAL A 124 -10.34 -5.89 5.39
N GLN A 125 -10.24 -4.57 5.34
CA GLN A 125 -11.11 -3.67 6.09
C GLN A 125 -12.59 -3.83 5.69
N SER A 126 -12.88 -3.88 4.40
CA SER A 126 -14.23 -4.07 3.89
C SER A 126 -14.82 -5.41 4.30
N TYR A 127 -14.05 -6.47 4.24
CA TYR A 127 -14.47 -7.80 4.67
C TYR A 127 -14.81 -7.81 6.17
N MET A 128 -13.94 -7.26 7.01
CA MET A 128 -14.17 -7.22 8.45
C MET A 128 -15.40 -6.39 8.81
N ALA A 129 -15.60 -5.26 8.16
CA ALA A 129 -16.77 -4.41 8.40
C ALA A 129 -18.06 -5.09 7.94
N THR A 130 -18.05 -5.71 6.78
CA THR A 130 -19.24 -6.32 6.17
C THR A 130 -19.61 -7.64 6.82
N GLU A 131 -18.66 -8.53 7.04
CA GLU A 131 -18.91 -9.90 7.50
C GLU A 131 -18.87 -10.06 9.02
N HIS A 132 -18.17 -9.19 9.71
CA HIS A 132 -17.95 -9.31 11.15
C HIS A 132 -18.35 -8.06 11.95
N GLY A 133 -18.73 -6.98 11.28
CA GLY A 133 -19.07 -5.70 11.92
C GLY A 133 -17.90 -5.06 12.67
N ALA A 134 -16.68 -5.45 12.35
CA ALA A 134 -15.47 -4.94 13.01
C ALA A 134 -14.83 -3.84 12.17
N THR A 135 -14.42 -2.75 12.83
CA THR A 135 -13.78 -1.61 12.17
C THR A 135 -12.28 -1.62 12.42
N VAL A 136 -11.49 -1.54 11.36
CA VAL A 136 -10.03 -1.40 11.43
C VAL A 136 -9.63 -0.06 10.76
N PRO A 137 -8.51 0.59 11.19
CA PRO A 137 -8.10 1.85 10.61
C PRO A 137 -7.76 1.71 9.13
N LEU A 138 -8.22 2.64 8.30
CA LEU A 138 -7.85 2.71 6.89
C LEU A 138 -6.42 3.26 6.73
N PRO A 139 -5.72 2.97 5.61
CA PRO A 139 -4.36 3.47 5.39
C PRO A 139 -4.25 4.99 5.35
N ASP A 140 -5.31 5.70 4.98
CA ASP A 140 -5.38 7.18 4.92
C ASP A 140 -6.14 7.80 6.09
N ASP A 141 -6.50 7.01 7.09
CA ASP A 141 -7.14 7.47 8.32
C ASP A 141 -6.13 8.24 9.18
N GLU A 142 -6.60 9.19 10.00
CA GLU A 142 -5.75 9.91 10.95
C GLU A 142 -4.98 8.96 11.88
N ARG A 143 -5.61 7.86 12.29
CA ARG A 143 -4.98 6.83 13.09
C ARG A 143 -3.82 6.12 12.38
N TYR A 144 -3.83 6.10 11.04
CA TYR A 144 -2.70 5.59 10.27
C TYR A 144 -1.44 6.42 10.49
N ASN A 145 -1.57 7.74 10.54
CA ASN A 145 -0.46 8.65 10.82
C ASN A 145 0.10 8.43 12.23
N ASP A 146 -0.77 8.19 13.22
CA ASP A 146 -0.35 7.85 14.58
C ASP A 146 0.44 6.53 14.59
N PHE A 147 -0.02 5.54 13.87
CA PHE A 147 0.71 4.28 13.70
C PHE A 147 2.02 4.48 12.95
N HIS A 148 2.03 5.34 11.93
CA HIS A 148 3.25 5.69 11.21
C HIS A 148 4.30 6.27 12.15
N ASP A 149 3.93 7.25 12.98
CA ASP A 149 4.83 7.89 13.94
C ASP A 149 5.32 6.88 15.00
N LEU A 150 4.44 5.98 15.43
CA LEU A 150 4.77 4.96 16.41
C LEU A 150 5.75 3.91 15.87
N TYR A 151 5.56 3.45 14.63
CA TYR A 151 6.33 2.33 14.08
C TYR A 151 7.45 2.74 13.12
N SER A 152 7.50 3.98 12.67
CA SER A 152 8.56 4.44 11.75
C SER A 152 9.94 4.50 12.38
N THR A 153 10.01 4.53 13.72
CA THR A 153 11.28 4.56 14.47
C THR A 153 11.75 3.17 14.89
N MET A 154 10.98 2.16 14.59
CA MET A 154 11.31 0.76 14.88
C MET A 154 12.02 0.13 13.68
#